data_7a875f5d268508c7bf61d80ce25ecc90
#
_entry.id   7a875f5d268508c7bf61d80ce25ecc90
#
_cell.length_a   1.000
_cell.length_b   1.000
_cell.length_c   1.000
_cell.angle_alpha   90.00
_cell.angle_beta   90.00
_cell.angle_gamma   90.00
#
_symmetry.space_group_name_H-M   'P 1'
#
loop_
_entity.id
_entity.type
_entity.pdbx_description
1 polymer ?
#
loop_
_entity_poly.entity_id
_entity_poly.type
_entity_poly.pdbx_seq_one_letter_code
_entity_poly.pdbx_strand_id
1 'polypeptide(L)'
;MNTAIEFKNIKKVYGNKVVLERFNFSVAKGEFVTIIGSSGCGKTTVLKMINGLIEPTSGDIFVDGSNILDKNLTELRPNIGYVIQGSVLFPHMTVEQNISYVQNLINKKNKEKTKLAVSKWMKLVGLDEELKERYPAELSGGQQQRVMLAR
;
A
#
# COMPACT_ATOMS: atom_id res chain seq x y z
N MET A 1 12.22 -21.21 -3.39
CA MET A 1 10.87 -20.68 -3.14
C MET A 1 10.80 -19.29 -3.72
N ASN A 2 9.67 -18.92 -4.34
CA ASN A 2 9.55 -17.59 -4.97
C ASN A 2 9.09 -16.59 -3.90
N THR A 3 10.05 -15.93 -3.22
CA THR A 3 9.82 -15.01 -2.12
C THR A 3 9.42 -13.64 -2.65
N ALA A 4 8.30 -13.09 -2.17
CA ALA A 4 7.85 -11.74 -2.51
C ALA A 4 8.50 -10.68 -1.63
N ILE A 5 8.60 -10.93 -0.32
CA ILE A 5 9.17 -10.01 0.64
C ILE A 5 10.09 -10.77 1.59
N GLU A 6 11.27 -10.22 1.89
CA GLU A 6 12.20 -10.82 2.84
C GLU A 6 12.85 -9.72 3.69
N PHE A 7 12.84 -9.91 4.99
CA PHE A 7 13.55 -9.10 5.99
C PHE A 7 14.71 -9.91 6.55
N LYS A 8 15.92 -9.36 6.49
CA LYS A 8 17.14 -9.99 7.00
C LYS A 8 17.77 -9.16 8.11
N ASN A 9 17.78 -9.73 9.31
CA ASN A 9 18.44 -9.15 10.51
C ASN A 9 18.06 -7.68 10.76
N ILE A 10 16.80 -7.33 10.55
CA ILE A 10 16.34 -5.96 10.70
C ILE A 10 16.41 -5.51 12.15
N LYS A 11 17.06 -4.38 12.33
CA LYS A 11 17.00 -3.58 13.55
C LYS A 11 16.32 -2.24 13.23
N LYS A 12 15.42 -1.81 14.11
CA LYS A 12 14.84 -0.46 14.05
C LYS A 12 14.79 0.17 15.42
N VAL A 13 15.41 1.34 15.49
CA VAL A 13 15.49 2.15 16.71
C VAL A 13 14.89 3.54 16.44
N TYR A 14 14.13 4.07 17.37
CA TYR A 14 13.63 5.44 17.38
C TYR A 14 14.12 6.13 18.65
N GLY A 15 15.07 7.06 18.50
CA GLY A 15 15.78 7.62 19.66
C GLY A 15 16.42 6.51 20.48
N ASN A 16 16.00 6.34 21.73
CA ASN A 16 16.50 5.29 22.61
C ASN A 16 15.61 4.02 22.64
N LYS A 17 14.50 4.00 21.87
CA LYS A 17 13.58 2.87 21.87
C LYS A 17 13.88 1.91 20.74
N VAL A 18 14.25 0.68 21.07
CA VAL A 18 14.36 -0.43 20.12
C VAL A 18 12.94 -0.95 19.84
N VAL A 19 12.53 -0.94 18.58
CA VAL A 19 11.21 -1.43 18.13
C VAL A 19 11.32 -2.78 17.47
N LEU A 20 12.37 -3.01 16.71
CA LEU A 20 12.71 -4.31 16.12
C LEU A 20 14.17 -4.63 16.42
N GLU A 21 14.43 -5.87 16.81
CA GLU A 21 15.79 -6.39 17.08
C GLU A 21 15.94 -7.74 16.41
N ARG A 22 16.91 -7.86 15.48
CA ARG A 22 17.19 -9.08 14.71
C ARG A 22 15.93 -9.70 14.07
N PHE A 23 15.04 -8.86 13.56
CA PHE A 23 13.80 -9.31 12.97
C PHE A 23 14.07 -9.94 11.60
N ASN A 24 13.70 -11.22 11.46
CA ASN A 24 13.78 -11.98 10.22
C ASN A 24 12.39 -12.47 9.87
N PHE A 25 11.95 -12.25 8.63
CA PHE A 25 10.64 -12.63 8.17
C PHE A 25 10.62 -12.73 6.65
N SER A 26 9.87 -13.69 6.12
CA SER A 26 9.69 -13.82 4.68
C SER A 26 8.24 -14.13 4.34
N VAL A 27 7.81 -13.63 3.18
CA VAL A 27 6.50 -13.87 2.59
C VAL A 27 6.69 -14.43 1.19
N ALA A 28 6.06 -15.56 0.92
CA ALA A 28 6.07 -16.16 -0.42
C ALA A 28 5.10 -15.42 -1.37
N LYS A 29 5.29 -15.57 -2.69
CA LYS A 29 4.34 -15.02 -3.66
C LYS A 29 2.98 -15.70 -3.53
N GLY A 30 1.91 -14.89 -3.49
CA GLY A 30 0.54 -15.35 -3.32
C GLY A 30 0.16 -15.71 -1.88
N GLU A 31 1.05 -15.54 -0.93
CA GLU A 31 0.77 -15.80 0.48
C GLU A 31 -0.05 -14.65 1.09
N PHE A 32 -1.03 -15.00 1.93
CA PHE A 32 -1.76 -14.07 2.78
C PHE A 32 -1.20 -14.11 4.20
N VAL A 33 -0.74 -12.97 4.70
CA VAL A 33 -0.10 -12.88 6.02
C VAL A 33 -0.80 -11.87 6.90
N THR A 34 -1.06 -12.22 8.15
CA THR A 34 -1.58 -11.31 9.18
C THR A 34 -0.55 -11.08 10.27
N ILE A 35 -0.25 -9.82 10.56
CA ILE A 35 0.64 -9.43 11.66
C ILE A 35 -0.20 -9.02 12.86
N ILE A 36 -0.15 -9.80 13.93
CA ILE A 36 -0.91 -9.59 15.17
C ILE A 36 0.05 -9.18 16.29
N GLY A 37 -0.41 -8.32 17.19
CA GLY A 37 0.35 -7.86 18.35
C GLY A 37 -0.26 -6.62 19.00
N SER A 38 0.23 -6.28 20.18
CA SER A 38 -0.20 -5.10 20.95
C SER A 38 0.07 -3.78 20.22
N SER A 39 -0.58 -2.70 20.64
CA SER A 39 -0.29 -1.36 20.11
C SER A 39 1.18 -0.99 20.37
N GLY A 40 1.85 -0.43 19.36
CA GLY A 40 3.24 0.00 19.46
C GLY A 40 4.32 -1.10 19.34
N CYS A 41 3.95 -2.37 19.07
CA CYS A 41 4.92 -3.48 18.91
C CYS A 41 5.66 -3.49 17.54
N GLY A 42 5.44 -2.51 16.67
CA GLY A 42 6.19 -2.38 15.42
C GLY A 42 5.47 -2.83 14.13
N LYS A 43 4.21 -3.31 14.18
CA LYS A 43 3.44 -3.75 12.99
C LYS A 43 3.47 -2.72 11.85
N THR A 44 3.09 -1.49 12.15
CA THR A 44 3.08 -0.39 11.18
C THR A 44 4.49 -0.04 10.69
N THR A 45 5.49 -0.21 11.54
CA THR A 45 6.91 -0.01 11.17
C THR A 45 7.34 -1.03 10.13
N VAL A 46 7.02 -2.31 10.32
CA VAL A 46 7.30 -3.38 9.34
C VAL A 46 6.62 -3.07 8.01
N LEU A 47 5.32 -2.75 8.00
CA LEU A 47 4.60 -2.42 6.77
C LEU A 47 5.18 -1.19 6.04
N LYS A 48 5.55 -0.15 6.78
CA LYS A 48 6.14 1.07 6.19
C LYS A 48 7.53 0.84 5.62
N MET A 49 8.28 -0.12 6.14
CA MET A 49 9.59 -0.49 5.61
C MET A 49 9.48 -1.14 4.24
N ILE A 50 8.46 -1.97 3.96
CA ILE A 50 8.28 -2.63 2.67
C ILE A 50 8.21 -1.61 1.52
N ASN A 51 7.58 -0.46 1.75
CA ASN A 51 7.47 0.62 0.76
C ASN A 51 8.63 1.63 0.79
N GLY A 52 9.64 1.40 1.62
CA GLY A 52 10.71 2.37 1.84
C GLY A 52 10.23 3.71 2.43
N LEU A 53 9.08 3.72 3.14
CA LEU A 53 8.61 4.91 3.87
C LEU A 53 9.39 5.12 5.17
N ILE A 54 9.98 4.07 5.68
CA ILE A 54 10.87 4.07 6.84
C ILE A 54 12.04 3.15 6.50
N GLU A 55 13.25 3.64 6.69
CA GLU A 55 14.46 2.82 6.55
C GLU A 55 14.74 2.06 7.85
N PRO A 56 15.28 0.82 7.78
CA PRO A 56 15.79 0.13 8.94
C PRO A 56 17.02 0.86 9.50
N THR A 57 17.32 0.66 10.78
CA THR A 57 18.58 1.14 11.37
C THR A 57 19.76 0.27 10.92
N SER A 58 19.51 -1.04 10.73
CA SER A 58 20.42 -1.98 10.09
C SER A 58 19.67 -3.20 9.57
N GLY A 59 20.31 -3.99 8.72
CA GLY A 59 19.73 -5.15 8.04
C GLY A 59 19.17 -4.78 6.66
N ASP A 60 18.71 -5.79 5.93
CA ASP A 60 18.30 -5.67 4.53
C ASP A 60 16.84 -6.08 4.33
N ILE A 61 16.18 -5.40 3.41
CA ILE A 61 14.79 -5.70 3.00
C ILE A 61 14.79 -5.95 1.50
N PHE A 62 14.26 -7.08 1.10
CA PHE A 62 14.13 -7.44 -0.30
C PHE A 62 12.67 -7.51 -0.70
N VAL A 63 12.34 -6.93 -1.84
CA VAL A 63 11.03 -7.04 -2.51
C VAL A 63 11.27 -7.58 -3.92
N ASP A 64 10.63 -8.71 -4.23
CA ASP A 64 10.84 -9.46 -5.47
C ASP A 64 12.34 -9.71 -5.76
N GLY A 65 13.08 -10.10 -4.71
CA GLY A 65 14.51 -10.44 -4.78
C GLY A 65 15.47 -9.25 -4.90
N SER A 66 14.97 -8.02 -4.88
CA SER A 66 15.81 -6.81 -4.96
C SER A 66 15.81 -6.06 -3.64
N ASN A 67 17.00 -5.66 -3.16
CA ASN A 67 17.11 -4.84 -1.96
C ASN A 67 16.46 -3.47 -2.21
N ILE A 68 15.54 -3.06 -1.34
CA ILE A 68 14.81 -1.80 -1.50
C ILE A 68 15.69 -0.57 -1.28
N LEU A 69 16.80 -0.70 -0.57
CA LEU A 69 17.74 0.40 -0.32
C LEU A 69 18.54 0.77 -1.58
N ASP A 70 18.71 -0.21 -2.51
CA ASP A 70 19.43 -0.03 -3.76
C ASP A 70 18.53 0.41 -4.92
N LYS A 71 17.19 0.42 -4.69
CA LYS A 71 16.21 0.73 -5.74
C LYS A 71 15.75 2.17 -5.70
N ASN A 72 15.46 2.70 -6.90
CA ASN A 72 14.68 3.92 -7.02
C ASN A 72 13.25 3.67 -6.51
N LEU A 73 12.90 4.27 -5.38
CA LEU A 73 11.58 4.13 -4.75
C LEU A 73 10.43 4.58 -5.66
N THR A 74 10.70 5.47 -6.62
CA THR A 74 9.71 5.91 -7.62
C THR A 74 9.34 4.77 -8.57
N GLU A 75 10.24 3.83 -8.81
CA GLU A 75 9.97 2.64 -9.64
C GLU A 75 9.39 1.47 -8.85
N LEU A 76 9.74 1.38 -7.55
CA LEU A 76 9.26 0.33 -6.67
C LEU A 76 7.79 0.54 -6.26
N ARG A 77 7.46 1.74 -5.79
CA ARG A 77 6.15 2.05 -5.17
C ARG A 77 4.93 1.83 -6.06
N PRO A 78 4.95 2.09 -7.38
CA PRO A 78 3.80 1.81 -8.25
C PRO A 78 3.40 0.33 -8.31
N ASN A 79 4.30 -0.58 -7.93
CA ASN A 79 4.06 -2.03 -7.94
C ASN A 79 3.60 -2.56 -6.57
N ILE A 80 3.49 -1.70 -5.55
CA ILE A 80 3.07 -2.07 -4.20
C ILE A 80 1.78 -1.35 -3.86
N GLY A 81 0.66 -2.07 -3.76
CA GLY A 81 -0.57 -1.53 -3.19
C GLY A 81 -0.40 -1.28 -1.70
N TYR A 82 -0.60 -0.05 -1.25
CA TYR A 82 -0.47 0.32 0.16
C TYR A 82 -1.71 1.06 0.66
N VAL A 83 -2.44 0.43 1.57
CA VAL A 83 -3.63 1.01 2.20
C VAL A 83 -3.28 1.50 3.60
N ILE A 84 -3.49 2.78 3.85
CA ILE A 84 -3.20 3.43 5.13
C ILE A 84 -4.42 3.28 6.05
N GLN A 85 -4.19 3.17 7.35
CA GLN A 85 -5.26 3.17 8.35
C GLN A 85 -6.01 4.52 8.33
N GLY A 86 -7.34 4.46 8.32
CA GLY A 86 -8.23 5.62 8.19
C GLY A 86 -8.64 5.87 6.74
N SER A 87 -9.56 6.81 6.54
CA SER A 87 -9.99 7.21 5.20
C SER A 87 -9.13 8.37 4.71
N VAL A 88 -8.22 8.09 3.78
CA VAL A 88 -7.30 9.08 3.18
C VAL A 88 -7.63 9.29 1.71
N LEU A 89 -8.89 9.63 1.44
CA LEU A 89 -9.32 10.04 0.11
C LEU A 89 -9.05 11.54 -0.09
N PHE A 90 -8.84 11.96 -1.32
CA PHE A 90 -8.81 13.38 -1.67
C PHE A 90 -10.23 13.95 -1.58
N PRO A 91 -10.53 14.82 -0.61
CA PRO A 91 -11.91 15.25 -0.34
C PRO A 91 -12.51 16.10 -1.45
N HIS A 92 -11.66 16.73 -2.26
CA HIS A 92 -12.03 17.58 -3.40
C HIS A 92 -12.15 16.81 -4.72
N MET A 93 -11.97 15.50 -4.70
CA MET A 93 -12.06 14.61 -5.87
C MET A 93 -13.25 13.67 -5.71
N THR A 94 -13.94 13.36 -6.81
CA THR A 94 -14.97 12.32 -6.84
C THR A 94 -14.38 10.92 -6.63
N VAL A 95 -15.22 9.91 -6.47
CA VAL A 95 -14.82 8.49 -6.41
C VAL A 95 -14.00 8.12 -7.64
N GLU A 96 -14.51 8.42 -8.85
CA GLU A 96 -13.79 8.15 -10.09
C GLU A 96 -12.41 8.82 -10.13
N GLN A 97 -12.34 10.08 -9.74
CA GLN A 97 -11.08 10.84 -9.70
C GLN A 97 -10.09 10.27 -8.69
N ASN A 98 -10.55 9.87 -7.50
CA ASN A 98 -9.72 9.22 -6.50
C ASN A 98 -9.12 7.92 -7.02
N ILE A 99 -9.93 7.03 -7.61
CA ILE A 99 -9.49 5.74 -8.16
C ILE A 99 -8.57 5.95 -9.37
N SER A 100 -8.94 6.88 -10.26
CA SER A 100 -8.17 7.15 -11.47
C SER A 100 -6.81 7.81 -11.22
N TYR A 101 -6.60 8.40 -10.05
CA TYR A 101 -5.37 9.12 -9.75
C TYR A 101 -4.11 8.26 -9.95
N VAL A 102 -4.06 7.09 -9.29
CA VAL A 102 -2.93 6.14 -9.43
C VAL A 102 -2.92 5.51 -10.83
N GLN A 103 -4.10 5.18 -11.37
CA GLN A 103 -4.22 4.60 -12.71
C GLN A 103 -3.68 5.53 -13.81
N ASN A 104 -3.88 6.83 -13.67
CA ASN A 104 -3.32 7.83 -14.59
C ASN A 104 -1.78 7.88 -14.55
N LEU A 105 -1.17 7.66 -13.39
CA LEU A 105 0.28 7.56 -13.26
C LEU A 105 0.82 6.32 -13.97
N ILE A 106 0.20 5.16 -13.75
CA ILE A 106 0.61 3.87 -14.33
C ILE A 106 0.35 3.83 -15.85
N ASN A 107 -0.82 4.28 -16.29
CA ASN A 107 -1.26 4.22 -17.68
C ASN A 107 -0.74 5.39 -18.54
N LYS A 108 0.18 6.23 -18.02
CA LYS A 108 0.75 7.39 -18.73
C LYS A 108 -0.37 8.30 -19.32
N LYS A 109 -1.44 8.53 -18.56
CA LYS A 109 -2.61 9.34 -18.92
C LYS A 109 -3.45 8.81 -20.10
N ASN A 110 -3.37 7.52 -20.40
CA ASN A 110 -4.27 6.89 -21.36
C ASN A 110 -5.70 6.81 -20.75
N LYS A 111 -6.57 7.71 -21.19
CA LYS A 111 -7.94 7.89 -20.64
C LYS A 111 -8.79 6.65 -20.74
N GLU A 112 -8.74 5.94 -21.87
CA GLU A 112 -9.56 4.73 -22.09
C GLU A 112 -9.14 3.60 -21.15
N LYS A 113 -7.83 3.33 -21.06
CA LYS A 113 -7.30 2.33 -20.12
C LYS A 113 -7.63 2.68 -18.68
N THR A 114 -7.52 3.96 -18.31
CA THR A 114 -7.85 4.42 -16.97
C THR A 114 -9.33 4.22 -16.65
N LYS A 115 -10.24 4.58 -17.58
CA LYS A 115 -11.69 4.41 -17.41
C LYS A 115 -12.07 2.93 -17.21
N LEU A 116 -11.52 2.05 -18.02
CA LEU A 116 -11.73 0.60 -17.89
C LEU A 116 -11.19 0.08 -16.55
N ALA A 117 -10.03 0.55 -16.11
CA ALA A 117 -9.45 0.17 -14.83
C ALA A 117 -10.33 0.64 -13.65
N VAL A 118 -10.85 1.87 -13.67
CA VAL A 118 -11.76 2.39 -12.65
C VAL A 118 -12.99 1.50 -12.51
N SER A 119 -13.72 1.22 -13.60
CA SER A 119 -14.90 0.34 -13.56
C SER A 119 -14.56 -1.07 -13.07
N LYS A 120 -13.43 -1.62 -13.51
CA LYS A 120 -12.95 -2.93 -13.03
C LYS A 120 -12.72 -2.93 -11.51
N TRP A 121 -12.03 -1.94 -10.98
CA TRP A 121 -11.71 -1.87 -9.56
C TRP A 121 -12.94 -1.58 -8.71
N MET A 122 -13.85 -0.70 -9.15
CA MET A 122 -15.13 -0.47 -8.47
C MET A 122 -15.93 -1.76 -8.34
N LYS A 123 -16.07 -2.51 -9.43
CA LYS A 123 -16.77 -3.80 -9.43
C LYS A 123 -16.09 -4.81 -8.49
N LEU A 124 -14.76 -4.88 -8.48
CA LEU A 124 -14.01 -5.82 -7.64
C LEU A 124 -14.24 -5.58 -6.14
N VAL A 125 -14.33 -4.31 -5.73
CA VAL A 125 -14.56 -3.93 -4.33
C VAL A 125 -16.05 -3.78 -3.97
N GLY A 126 -16.97 -4.10 -4.87
CA GLY A 126 -18.42 -4.02 -4.64
C GLY A 126 -18.93 -2.59 -4.48
N LEU A 127 -18.42 -1.66 -5.28
CA LEU A 127 -18.95 -0.29 -5.39
C LEU A 127 -19.83 -0.15 -6.63
N ASP A 128 -21.01 0.43 -6.45
CA ASP A 128 -21.95 0.71 -7.54
C ASP A 128 -21.42 1.82 -8.45
N GLU A 129 -21.66 1.68 -9.75
CA GLU A 129 -21.26 2.66 -10.77
C GLU A 129 -21.83 4.06 -10.52
N GLU A 130 -23.02 4.16 -9.90
CA GLU A 130 -23.69 5.40 -9.53
C GLU A 130 -22.88 6.26 -8.55
N LEU A 131 -21.95 5.65 -7.81
CA LEU A 131 -21.11 6.35 -6.85
C LEU A 131 -19.95 7.10 -7.49
N LYS A 132 -19.69 6.94 -8.79
CA LYS A 132 -18.54 7.53 -9.49
C LYS A 132 -18.42 9.03 -9.28
N GLU A 133 -19.53 9.73 -9.38
CA GLU A 133 -19.58 11.20 -9.30
C GLU A 133 -19.71 11.73 -7.86
N ARG A 134 -19.85 10.83 -6.86
CA ARG A 134 -19.95 11.22 -5.46
C ARG A 134 -18.59 11.65 -4.89
N TYR A 135 -18.64 12.59 -3.97
CA TYR A 135 -17.49 13.00 -3.19
C TYR A 135 -17.34 12.15 -1.92
N PRO A 136 -16.14 12.06 -1.32
CA PRO A 136 -15.94 11.28 -0.09
C PRO A 136 -16.90 11.61 1.05
N ALA A 137 -17.29 12.89 1.21
CA ALA A 137 -18.23 13.31 2.24
C ALA A 137 -19.66 12.76 2.08
N GLU A 138 -20.01 12.29 0.89
CA GLU A 138 -21.32 11.71 0.56
C GLU A 138 -21.36 10.19 0.73
N LEU A 139 -20.21 9.58 1.10
CA LEU A 139 -20.04 8.13 1.23
C LEU A 139 -20.07 7.69 2.69
N SER A 140 -20.61 6.51 2.93
CA SER A 140 -20.43 5.83 4.23
C SER A 140 -18.95 5.49 4.46
N GLY A 141 -18.54 5.31 5.73
CA GLY A 141 -17.17 4.93 6.07
C GLY A 141 -16.70 3.65 5.37
N GLY A 142 -17.59 2.64 5.23
CA GLY A 142 -17.29 1.42 4.50
C GLY A 142 -17.13 1.64 2.99
N GLN A 143 -17.91 2.54 2.39
CA GLN A 143 -17.74 2.92 0.98
C GLN A 143 -16.41 3.64 0.77
N GLN A 144 -16.04 4.58 1.66
CA GLN A 144 -14.75 5.27 1.61
C GLN A 144 -13.57 4.29 1.68
N GLN A 145 -13.65 3.28 2.56
CA GLN A 145 -12.62 2.24 2.65
C GLN A 145 -12.52 1.43 1.34
N ARG A 146 -13.65 1.06 0.73
CA ARG A 146 -13.65 0.37 -0.57
C ARG A 146 -13.09 1.22 -1.71
N VAL A 147 -13.38 2.54 -1.74
CA VAL A 147 -12.74 3.46 -2.70
C VAL A 147 -11.23 3.50 -2.51
N MET A 148 -10.77 3.47 -1.26
CA MET A 148 -9.35 3.45 -0.93
C MET A 148 -8.65 2.16 -1.39
N LEU A 149 -9.34 1.01 -1.30
CA LEU A 149 -8.84 -0.28 -1.81
C LEU A 149 -8.78 -0.31 -3.35
N ALA A 150 -9.72 0.40 -4.02
CA ALA A 150 -9.79 0.47 -5.47
C ALA A 150 -8.78 1.45 -6.08
N ARG A 151 -8.27 2.39 -5.29
CA ARG A 151 -7.31 3.42 -5.67
C ARG A 151 -5.89 2.88 -5.77
#